data_a0c8d6ea98e702191549c36bc615dc5a
#
_entry.id   a0c8d6ea98e702191549c36bc615dc5a
#
_cell.length_a   1.000
_cell.length_b   1.000
_cell.length_c   1.000
_cell.angle_alpha   90.00
_cell.angle_beta   90.00
_cell.angle_gamma   90.00
#
_symmetry.space_group_name_H-M   'P 1'
#
loop_
_entity.id
_entity.type
_entity.pdbx_description
1 polymer ?
#
loop_
_entity_poly.entity_id
_entity_poly.type
_entity_poly.pdbx_seq_one_letter_code
_entity_poly.pdbx_strand_id
1 'polypeptide(L)'
;QFIQNGGLNRAATYGIGDYIPGYNNLNPAERELVKKHPVQATKVFTTAQSATDYTISTYGKNGWQDNSDAFRHCLCNALMKKAMDASAAEEWATAHEYESSGLDKSMDLFNNSIGRSIDVSNKSEAQIVSAVKTKVSNGSCRRIINNKLVATNGDGMK
;
A
#
# COMPACT_ATOMS: atom_id res chain seq x y z
N GLN A 1 -4.18 -6.43 5.25
CA GLN A 1 -3.48 -6.94 6.43
C GLN A 1 -2.00 -6.57 6.43
N PHE A 2 -1.27 -6.98 5.41
CA PHE A 2 0.14 -6.68 5.21
C PHE A 2 0.41 -5.17 5.14
N ILE A 3 -0.30 -4.43 4.27
CA ILE A 3 -0.18 -2.98 4.15
C ILE A 3 -0.75 -2.27 5.39
N GLN A 4 -1.88 -2.73 5.93
CA GLN A 4 -2.54 -2.13 7.07
C GLN A 4 -1.73 -2.22 8.36
N ASN A 5 -1.03 -3.34 8.56
CA ASN A 5 -0.27 -3.60 9.78
C ASN A 5 1.22 -3.29 9.68
N GLY A 6 1.67 -2.75 8.54
CA GLY A 6 3.08 -2.59 8.26
C GLY A 6 3.82 -3.87 7.91
N GLY A 7 3.14 -4.98 7.88
CA GLY A 7 3.53 -6.24 7.28
C GLY A 7 4.76 -6.97 7.79
N LEU A 8 5.29 -6.62 8.95
CA LEU A 8 6.59 -7.13 9.37
C LEU A 8 6.55 -8.08 10.57
N ASN A 9 5.49 -8.87 10.67
CA ASN A 9 5.48 -9.96 11.63
C ASN A 9 6.34 -11.12 11.11
N ARG A 10 7.24 -11.59 11.94
CA ARG A 10 8.08 -12.71 11.60
C ARG A 10 7.28 -13.99 11.49
N ALA A 11 7.46 -14.72 10.41
CA ALA A 11 6.94 -16.06 10.29
C ALA A 11 7.69 -16.99 11.27
N ALA A 12 6.94 -17.83 11.96
CA ALA A 12 7.48 -18.77 12.95
C ALA A 12 7.70 -20.17 12.36
N THR A 13 7.67 -20.33 11.03
CA THR A 13 7.79 -21.59 10.32
C THR A 13 9.06 -21.69 9.50
N TYR A 14 9.48 -22.92 9.21
CA TYR A 14 10.63 -23.21 8.36
C TYR A 14 10.29 -23.04 6.87
N GLY A 15 11.30 -22.80 6.04
CA GLY A 15 11.16 -22.61 4.61
C GLY A 15 11.17 -21.14 4.20
N ILE A 16 10.43 -20.81 3.14
CA ILE A 16 10.40 -19.45 2.59
C ILE A 16 9.92 -18.42 3.63
N GLY A 17 9.00 -18.83 4.51
CA GLY A 17 8.48 -17.96 5.57
C GLY A 17 9.52 -17.54 6.61
N ASP A 18 10.64 -18.27 6.73
CA ASP A 18 11.72 -17.91 7.66
C ASP A 18 12.52 -16.72 7.16
N TYR A 19 12.51 -16.50 5.85
CA TYR A 19 13.28 -15.44 5.19
C TYR A 19 12.44 -14.24 4.82
N ILE A 20 11.12 -14.37 4.86
CA ILE A 20 10.17 -13.34 4.44
C ILE A 20 9.27 -12.98 5.62
N PRO A 21 9.54 -11.86 6.30
CA PRO A 21 8.71 -11.42 7.43
C PRO A 21 7.25 -11.28 7.04
N GLY A 22 6.34 -11.73 7.90
CA GLY A 22 4.90 -11.61 7.66
C GLY A 22 4.30 -12.67 6.73
N TYR A 23 5.08 -13.64 6.24
CA TYR A 23 4.59 -14.66 5.30
C TYR A 23 3.34 -15.38 5.80
N ASN A 24 3.29 -15.76 7.08
CA ASN A 24 2.14 -16.47 7.64
C ASN A 24 0.89 -15.60 7.78
N ASN A 25 1.03 -14.29 7.70
CA ASN A 25 -0.09 -13.34 7.75
C ASN A 25 -0.60 -12.98 6.35
N LEU A 26 0.01 -13.52 5.30
CA LEU A 26 -0.38 -13.28 3.93
C LEU A 26 -1.59 -14.13 3.54
N ASN A 27 -2.41 -13.62 2.65
CA ASN A 27 -3.49 -14.39 2.06
C ASN A 27 -2.95 -15.41 1.02
N PRO A 28 -3.77 -16.38 0.55
CA PRO A 28 -3.30 -17.39 -0.39
C PRO A 28 -2.72 -16.81 -1.69
N ALA A 29 -3.30 -15.73 -2.23
CA ALA A 29 -2.81 -15.11 -3.47
C ALA A 29 -1.43 -14.47 -3.28
N GLU A 30 -1.24 -13.78 -2.16
CA GLU A 30 0.07 -13.20 -1.81
C GLU A 30 1.13 -14.28 -1.59
N ARG A 31 0.78 -15.39 -0.93
CA ARG A 31 1.72 -16.50 -0.74
C ARG A 31 2.19 -17.12 -2.05
N GLU A 32 1.30 -17.24 -3.02
CA GLU A 32 1.68 -17.74 -4.35
C GLU A 32 2.64 -16.78 -5.06
N LEU A 33 2.43 -15.46 -4.94
CA LEU A 33 3.36 -14.49 -5.50
C LEU A 33 4.73 -14.52 -4.81
N VAL A 34 4.76 -14.72 -3.50
CA VAL A 34 6.03 -14.88 -2.77
C VAL A 34 6.83 -16.06 -3.30
N LYS A 35 6.16 -17.19 -3.54
CA LYS A 35 6.81 -18.39 -4.10
C LYS A 35 7.34 -18.16 -5.51
N LYS A 36 6.55 -17.48 -6.36
CA LYS A 36 6.93 -17.20 -7.74
C LYS A 36 8.01 -16.13 -7.86
N HIS A 37 7.95 -15.10 -7.02
CA HIS A 37 8.75 -13.88 -7.13
C HIS A 37 9.34 -13.47 -5.78
N PRO A 38 10.25 -14.28 -5.20
CA PRO A 38 10.78 -14.00 -3.85
C PRO A 38 11.57 -12.69 -3.77
N VAL A 39 12.24 -12.29 -4.84
CA VAL A 39 12.96 -11.00 -4.88
C VAL A 39 11.98 -9.83 -4.88
N GLN A 40 10.90 -9.91 -5.65
CA GLN A 40 9.84 -8.91 -5.61
C GLN A 40 9.19 -8.84 -4.23
N ALA A 41 8.98 -9.98 -3.57
CA ALA A 41 8.41 -10.03 -2.24
C ALA A 41 9.18 -9.18 -1.23
N THR A 42 10.50 -9.23 -1.25
CA THR A 42 11.32 -8.38 -0.36
C THR A 42 11.13 -6.90 -0.66
N LYS A 43 11.03 -6.53 -1.92
CA LYS A 43 10.74 -5.13 -2.33
C LYS A 43 9.36 -4.69 -1.87
N VAL A 44 8.36 -5.56 -1.99
CA VAL A 44 6.99 -5.28 -1.52
C VAL A 44 6.97 -5.05 -0.01
N PHE A 45 7.63 -5.89 0.77
CA PHE A 45 7.71 -5.73 2.23
C PHE A 45 8.39 -4.43 2.61
N THR A 46 9.49 -4.09 1.97
CA THR A 46 10.22 -2.84 2.21
C THR A 46 9.35 -1.62 1.86
N THR A 47 8.69 -1.63 0.73
CA THR A 47 7.84 -0.50 0.31
C THR A 47 6.60 -0.37 1.20
N ALA A 48 6.01 -1.47 1.64
CA ALA A 48 4.88 -1.44 2.58
C ALA A 48 5.28 -0.84 3.93
N GLN A 49 6.45 -1.20 4.43
CA GLN A 49 6.97 -0.62 5.67
C GLN A 49 7.22 0.87 5.51
N SER A 50 7.88 1.28 4.44
CA SER A 50 8.12 2.70 4.15
C SER A 50 6.81 3.48 4.04
N ALA A 51 5.82 2.94 3.33
CA ALA A 51 4.51 3.58 3.20
C ALA A 51 3.84 3.76 4.56
N THR A 52 3.92 2.77 5.44
CA THR A 52 3.38 2.84 6.79
C THR A 52 4.11 3.91 7.62
N ASP A 53 5.43 3.93 7.57
CA ASP A 53 6.24 4.91 8.32
C ASP A 53 5.94 6.35 7.87
N TYR A 54 5.85 6.59 6.58
CA TYR A 54 5.46 7.89 6.04
C TYR A 54 4.03 8.28 6.40
N THR A 55 3.12 7.30 6.45
CA THR A 55 1.74 7.54 6.88
C THR A 55 1.69 8.02 8.33
N ILE A 56 2.40 7.33 9.21
CA ILE A 56 2.48 7.70 10.63
C ILE A 56 3.15 9.07 10.80
N SER A 57 4.23 9.35 10.09
CA SER A 57 4.89 10.66 10.18
C SER A 57 4.03 11.80 9.63
N THR A 58 3.21 11.53 8.61
CA THR A 58 2.36 12.55 7.97
C THR A 58 1.08 12.80 8.75
N TYR A 59 0.46 11.77 9.34
CA TYR A 59 -0.85 11.88 9.98
C TYR A 59 -0.83 11.64 11.49
N GLY A 60 0.28 11.17 12.05
CA GLY A 60 0.35 10.78 13.45
C GLY A 60 -0.40 9.48 13.76
N LYS A 61 -0.85 8.76 12.74
CA LYS A 61 -1.62 7.51 12.89
C LYS A 61 -1.52 6.66 11.63
N ASN A 62 -1.83 5.39 11.78
CA ASN A 62 -2.03 4.42 10.71
C ASN A 62 -3.52 4.07 10.68
N GLY A 63 -4.34 4.90 10.04
CA GLY A 63 -5.79 4.82 10.11
C GLY A 63 -6.43 3.82 9.15
N TRP A 64 -7.75 3.76 9.19
CA TRP A 64 -8.59 2.90 8.38
C TRP A 64 -9.77 3.71 7.80
N GLN A 65 -10.04 3.54 6.51
CA GLN A 65 -11.12 4.21 5.77
C GLN A 65 -11.03 5.74 5.73
N ASP A 66 -9.93 6.33 6.13
CA ASP A 66 -9.70 7.77 6.21
C ASP A 66 -8.62 8.26 5.22
N ASN A 67 -8.27 9.53 5.29
CA ASN A 67 -7.22 10.10 4.44
C ASN A 67 -5.86 9.39 4.61
N SER A 68 -5.54 8.95 5.83
CA SER A 68 -4.27 8.26 6.08
C SER A 68 -4.23 6.87 5.44
N ASP A 69 -5.35 6.17 5.41
CA ASP A 69 -5.50 4.89 4.73
C ASP A 69 -5.34 5.05 3.22
N ALA A 70 -6.01 6.04 2.65
CA ALA A 70 -5.87 6.38 1.23
C ALA A 70 -4.42 6.74 0.86
N PHE A 71 -3.77 7.56 1.68
CA PHE A 71 -2.37 7.93 1.53
C PHE A 71 -1.46 6.70 1.52
N ARG A 72 -1.63 5.80 2.47
CA ARG A 72 -0.80 4.60 2.61
C ARG A 72 -0.91 3.70 1.38
N HIS A 73 -2.11 3.42 0.90
CA HIS A 73 -2.33 2.59 -0.30
C HIS A 73 -1.77 3.23 -1.55
N CYS A 74 -2.04 4.52 -1.75
CA CYS A 74 -1.51 5.28 -2.87
C CYS A 74 0.02 5.29 -2.87
N LEU A 75 0.63 5.60 -1.72
CA LEU A 75 2.09 5.67 -1.58
C LEU A 75 2.74 4.30 -1.78
N CYS A 76 2.19 3.25 -1.18
CA CYS A 76 2.73 1.90 -1.33
C CYS A 76 2.79 1.50 -2.81
N ASN A 77 1.73 1.76 -3.56
CA ASN A 77 1.69 1.46 -4.99
C ASN A 77 2.68 2.29 -5.82
N ALA A 78 2.83 3.57 -5.52
CA ALA A 78 3.83 4.41 -6.18
C ALA A 78 5.25 3.92 -5.91
N LEU A 79 5.55 3.55 -4.67
CA LEU A 79 6.86 3.01 -4.29
C LEU A 79 7.11 1.63 -4.90
N MET A 80 6.11 0.76 -4.96
CA MET A 80 6.24 -0.54 -5.65
C MET A 80 6.51 -0.34 -7.14
N LYS A 81 5.81 0.60 -7.79
CA LYS A 81 6.05 0.94 -9.18
C LYS A 81 7.50 1.38 -9.42
N LYS A 82 8.04 2.21 -8.52
CA LYS A 82 9.45 2.65 -8.59
C LYS A 82 10.41 1.48 -8.39
N ALA A 83 10.14 0.60 -7.44
CA ALA A 83 11.03 -0.52 -7.10
C ALA A 83 10.99 -1.66 -8.13
N MET A 84 9.88 -1.82 -8.83
CA MET A 84 9.65 -2.89 -9.80
C MET A 84 9.21 -2.31 -11.14
N ASP A 85 7.91 -2.35 -11.42
CA ASP A 85 7.21 -1.68 -12.51
C ASP A 85 5.70 -1.62 -12.19
N ALA A 86 4.93 -0.97 -13.05
CA ALA A 86 3.49 -0.79 -12.84
C ALA A 86 2.73 -2.14 -12.83
N SER A 87 3.12 -3.06 -13.72
CA SER A 87 2.47 -4.36 -13.85
C SER A 87 2.68 -5.22 -12.61
N ALA A 88 3.91 -5.31 -12.12
CA ALA A 88 4.22 -6.04 -10.89
C ALA A 88 3.54 -5.40 -9.67
N ALA A 89 3.56 -4.07 -9.57
CA ALA A 89 2.86 -3.35 -8.50
C ALA A 89 1.36 -3.66 -8.50
N GLU A 90 0.71 -3.70 -9.65
CA GLU A 90 -0.70 -4.04 -9.78
C GLU A 90 -0.98 -5.48 -9.35
N GLU A 91 -0.14 -6.43 -9.76
CA GLU A 91 -0.29 -7.83 -9.40
C GLU A 91 -0.23 -8.03 -7.88
N TRP A 92 0.77 -7.44 -7.22
CA TRP A 92 0.92 -7.53 -5.77
C TRP A 92 -0.22 -6.82 -5.02
N ALA A 93 -0.60 -5.62 -5.47
CA ALA A 93 -1.68 -4.86 -4.85
C ALA A 93 -3.05 -5.58 -4.99
N THR A 94 -3.32 -6.16 -6.16
CA THR A 94 -4.54 -6.93 -6.40
C THR A 94 -4.56 -8.21 -5.56
N ALA A 95 -3.44 -8.91 -5.45
CA ALA A 95 -3.33 -10.08 -4.58
C ALA A 95 -3.59 -9.72 -3.11
N HIS A 96 -3.12 -8.56 -2.66
CA HIS A 96 -3.38 -8.08 -1.29
C HIS A 96 -4.88 -7.92 -1.01
N GLU A 97 -5.67 -7.53 -2.00
CA GLU A 97 -7.12 -7.35 -1.88
C GLU A 97 -7.95 -8.64 -2.10
N TYR A 98 -7.29 -9.79 -2.19
CA TYR A 98 -7.94 -11.07 -2.49
C TYR A 98 -9.08 -11.41 -1.53
N GLU A 99 -8.92 -11.14 -0.23
CA GLU A 99 -9.91 -11.42 0.80
C GLU A 99 -10.79 -10.20 1.14
N SER A 100 -10.52 -9.04 0.55
CA SER A 100 -11.29 -7.83 0.76
C SER A 100 -12.60 -7.87 -0.03
N SER A 101 -13.60 -7.13 0.45
CA SER A 101 -14.91 -7.06 -0.21
C SER A 101 -15.56 -5.69 -0.01
N GLY A 102 -16.65 -5.43 -0.76
CA GLY A 102 -17.48 -4.26 -0.59
C GLY A 102 -16.76 -2.94 -0.81
N LEU A 103 -17.12 -1.93 -0.02
CA LEU A 103 -16.56 -0.59 -0.15
C LEU A 103 -15.08 -0.52 0.20
N ASP A 104 -14.60 -1.31 1.15
CA ASP A 104 -13.17 -1.37 1.48
C ASP A 104 -12.34 -1.78 0.27
N LYS A 105 -12.75 -2.84 -0.42
CA LYS A 105 -12.07 -3.29 -1.63
C LYS A 105 -12.10 -2.23 -2.72
N SER A 106 -13.27 -1.62 -2.94
CA SER A 106 -13.42 -0.56 -3.94
C SER A 106 -12.52 0.64 -3.63
N MET A 107 -12.46 1.07 -2.39
CA MET A 107 -11.61 2.16 -1.92
C MET A 107 -10.14 1.83 -2.17
N ASP A 108 -9.69 0.66 -1.73
CA ASP A 108 -8.29 0.26 -1.79
C ASP A 108 -7.82 0.08 -3.23
N LEU A 109 -8.61 -0.57 -4.08
CA LEU A 109 -8.28 -0.73 -5.51
C LEU A 109 -8.21 0.62 -6.22
N PHE A 110 -9.11 1.55 -5.90
CA PHE A 110 -9.09 2.89 -6.47
C PHE A 110 -7.81 3.63 -6.08
N ASN A 111 -7.49 3.69 -4.79
CA ASN A 111 -6.31 4.38 -4.28
C ASN A 111 -5.01 3.74 -4.78
N ASN A 112 -4.98 2.41 -4.91
CA ASN A 112 -3.88 1.69 -5.51
C ASN A 112 -3.63 2.17 -6.95
N SER A 113 -4.69 2.31 -7.74
CA SER A 113 -4.59 2.77 -9.13
C SER A 113 -4.08 4.20 -9.24
N ILE A 114 -4.49 5.08 -8.32
CA ILE A 114 -3.98 6.45 -8.26
C ILE A 114 -2.47 6.46 -7.98
N GLY A 115 -2.01 5.63 -7.05
CA GLY A 115 -0.58 5.48 -6.78
C GLY A 115 0.22 5.06 -8.00
N ARG A 116 -0.27 4.06 -8.73
CA ARG A 116 0.38 3.60 -9.97
C ARG A 116 0.32 4.61 -11.11
N SER A 117 -0.60 5.56 -11.07
CA SER A 117 -0.69 6.64 -12.08
C SER A 117 0.38 7.73 -11.91
N ILE A 118 1.04 7.79 -10.78
CA ILE A 118 2.08 8.77 -10.50
C ILE A 118 3.31 8.46 -11.34
N ASP A 119 3.86 9.47 -12.01
CA ASP A 119 5.15 9.35 -12.67
C ASP A 119 6.26 9.29 -11.60
N VAL A 120 6.94 8.16 -11.54
CA VAL A 120 8.03 7.92 -10.57
C VAL A 120 9.42 7.99 -11.22
N SER A 121 9.49 8.26 -12.53
CA SER A 121 10.74 8.32 -13.28
C SER A 121 11.65 9.42 -12.74
N ASN A 122 12.89 9.08 -12.40
CA ASN A 122 13.90 10.00 -11.89
C ASN A 122 13.47 10.79 -10.64
N LYS A 123 12.52 10.25 -9.86
CA LYS A 123 12.05 10.88 -8.62
C LYS A 123 12.60 10.15 -7.41
N SER A 124 13.02 10.93 -6.42
CA SER A 124 13.38 10.40 -5.11
C SER A 124 12.11 9.94 -4.37
N GLU A 125 12.30 9.12 -3.34
CA GLU A 125 11.22 8.72 -2.46
C GLU A 125 10.49 9.92 -1.85
N ALA A 126 11.24 10.96 -1.41
CA ALA A 126 10.66 12.19 -0.88
C ALA A 126 9.78 12.92 -1.90
N GLN A 127 10.20 12.97 -3.16
CA GLN A 127 9.39 13.56 -4.24
C GLN A 127 8.12 12.76 -4.50
N ILE A 128 8.17 11.44 -4.43
CA ILE A 128 6.99 10.57 -4.56
C ILE A 128 6.04 10.79 -3.39
N VAL A 129 6.54 10.86 -2.17
CA VAL A 129 5.73 11.18 -0.98
C VAL A 129 5.02 12.52 -1.16
N SER A 130 5.70 13.54 -1.64
CA SER A 130 5.11 14.84 -1.92
C SER A 130 4.00 14.76 -2.98
N ALA A 131 4.22 14.00 -4.05
CA ALA A 131 3.20 13.78 -5.08
C ALA A 131 1.95 13.10 -4.53
N VAL A 132 2.14 12.11 -3.65
CA VAL A 132 1.01 11.42 -3.00
C VAL A 132 0.25 12.34 -2.05
N LYS A 133 0.96 13.16 -1.28
CA LYS A 133 0.32 14.20 -0.45
C LYS A 133 -0.58 15.10 -1.28
N THR A 134 -0.12 15.52 -2.44
CA THR A 134 -0.92 16.34 -3.37
C THR A 134 -2.16 15.58 -3.86
N LYS A 135 -2.03 14.30 -4.24
CA LYS A 135 -3.17 13.48 -4.70
C LYS A 135 -4.23 13.31 -3.63
N VAL A 136 -3.83 13.11 -2.39
CA VAL A 136 -4.78 12.97 -1.28
C VAL A 136 -5.44 14.31 -0.96
N SER A 137 -4.64 15.37 -0.80
CA SER A 137 -5.16 16.69 -0.40
C SER A 137 -6.07 17.33 -1.45
N ASN A 138 -5.84 17.08 -2.73
CA ASN A 138 -6.66 17.64 -3.81
C ASN A 138 -7.91 16.82 -4.15
N GLY A 139 -8.19 15.74 -3.41
CA GLY A 139 -9.39 14.93 -3.61
C GLY A 139 -9.29 13.87 -4.71
N SER A 140 -8.09 13.57 -5.20
CA SER A 140 -7.90 12.54 -6.23
C SER A 140 -8.09 11.11 -5.71
N CYS A 141 -7.94 10.90 -4.42
CA CYS A 141 -8.13 9.60 -3.77
C CYS A 141 -9.53 9.49 -3.14
N ARG A 142 -9.82 8.33 -2.56
CA ARG A 142 -11.11 8.05 -1.92
C ARG A 142 -10.92 7.58 -0.49
N ARG A 143 -11.87 7.95 0.36
CA ARG A 143 -12.06 7.49 1.73
C ARG A 143 -13.53 7.11 1.93
N ILE A 144 -13.86 6.51 3.06
CA ILE A 144 -15.23 6.11 3.37
C ILE A 144 -15.75 6.95 4.53
N ILE A 145 -16.87 7.62 4.32
CA ILE A 145 -17.61 8.36 5.35
C ILE A 145 -19.08 7.96 5.25
N ASN A 146 -19.68 7.59 6.37
CA ASN A 146 -21.08 7.18 6.42
C ASN A 146 -21.42 6.11 5.38
N ASN A 147 -20.54 5.11 5.26
CA ASN A 147 -20.69 3.98 4.34
C ASN A 147 -20.76 4.40 2.85
N LYS A 148 -20.09 5.48 2.48
CA LYS A 148 -19.99 5.99 1.11
C LYS A 148 -18.55 6.34 0.74
N LEU A 149 -18.19 6.08 -0.51
CA LEU A 149 -16.93 6.56 -1.05
C LEU A 149 -17.02 8.07 -1.28
N VAL A 150 -16.11 8.82 -0.69
CA VAL A 150 -16.01 10.26 -0.87
C VAL A 150 -14.58 10.66 -1.18
N ALA A 151 -14.40 11.84 -1.79
CA ALA A 151 -13.08 12.36 -2.07
C ALA A 151 -12.27 12.56 -0.78
N THR A 152 -10.97 12.30 -0.85
CA THR A 152 -10.03 12.68 0.19
C THR A 152 -9.83 14.20 0.23
N ASN A 153 -9.19 14.68 1.28
CA ASN A 153 -8.82 16.10 1.43
C ASN A 153 -7.52 16.21 2.23
N GLY A 154 -7.13 17.43 2.60
CA GLY A 154 -5.91 17.69 3.35
C GLY A 154 -6.02 17.50 4.86
N ASP A 155 -7.19 17.12 5.39
CA ASP A 155 -7.39 17.03 6.83
C ASP A 155 -6.49 15.95 7.44
N GLY A 156 -5.87 16.28 8.56
CA GLY A 156 -5.00 15.40 9.33
C GLY A 156 -3.54 15.39 8.90
N MET A 157 -3.18 15.96 7.76
CA MET A 157 -1.76 16.10 7.37
C MET A 157 -1.05 17.10 8.30
N LYS A 158 0.15 16.71 8.70
CA LYS A 158 1.05 17.56 9.50
C LYS A 158 2.09 18.24 8.63
#